data_8a64171e3107a314c5057d4e0a3d949e
#
_entry.id   8a64171e3107a314c5057d4e0a3d949e
#
_cell.length_a   1.000
_cell.length_b   1.000
_cell.length_c   1.000
_cell.angle_alpha   90.00
_cell.angle_beta   90.00
_cell.angle_gamma   90.00
#
_symmetry.space_group_name_H-M   'P 1'
#
loop_
_entity.id
_entity.type
_entity.pdbx_description
1 polymer ?
#
loop_
_entity_poly.entity_id
_entity_poly.type
_entity_poly.pdbx_seq_one_letter_code
_entity_poly.pdbx_strand_id
1 'polypeptide(L)'
;DFTYANLAIRGKLVHQVVAEQIDAAIAQVTGPDTLISFHAGANDALRPGFDQALAKERYQSAVRTLAASGGTIMLFTVLEDTGNSGRGSKLWQERFGTFNKGVREVAAEVGAIIMDANQERFFSDKRFLAFDRLHLNEEGHRRCADAVLEKLGYEFDPGWRTPLPPSKPTPWIKERAIGFLWFFTFALPWIFRRLRGRSSGDGRACKYPTPISWPER
;
A
#
# COMPACT_ATOMS: atom_id res chain seq x y z
N ASP A 1 4.48 21.27 -15.16
CA ASP A 1 3.07 20.80 -15.23
C ASP A 1 3.06 19.30 -15.47
N PHE A 2 2.23 18.58 -14.73
CA PHE A 2 2.00 17.16 -14.98
C PHE A 2 0.51 16.85 -14.95
N THR A 3 0.12 15.75 -15.59
CA THR A 3 -1.24 15.24 -15.50
C THR A 3 -1.30 14.08 -14.52
N TYR A 4 -2.43 13.94 -13.85
CA TYR A 4 -2.62 12.92 -12.82
C TYR A 4 -3.92 12.16 -13.06
N ALA A 5 -3.84 10.83 -13.02
CA ALA A 5 -4.98 9.93 -12.98
C ALA A 5 -4.94 9.06 -11.73
N ASN A 6 -6.08 8.67 -11.20
CA ASN A 6 -6.16 7.79 -10.05
C ASN A 6 -7.27 6.75 -10.23
N LEU A 7 -6.88 5.59 -10.70
CA LEU A 7 -7.76 4.44 -10.93
C LEU A 7 -7.98 3.60 -9.67
N ALA A 8 -7.25 3.89 -8.59
CA ALA A 8 -7.27 3.08 -7.38
C ALA A 8 -8.63 3.11 -6.68
N ILE A 9 -9.11 1.91 -6.32
CA ILE A 9 -10.30 1.71 -5.49
C ILE A 9 -9.89 0.89 -4.28
N ARG A 10 -10.14 1.43 -3.08
CA ARG A 10 -9.76 0.76 -1.84
C ARG A 10 -10.40 -0.62 -1.68
N GLY A 11 -9.67 -1.55 -1.10
CA GLY A 11 -10.21 -2.88 -0.74
C GLY A 11 -10.32 -3.87 -1.89
N LYS A 12 -9.91 -3.51 -3.10
CA LYS A 12 -9.84 -4.43 -4.25
C LYS A 12 -8.75 -5.48 -4.04
N LEU A 13 -9.01 -6.67 -4.56
CA LEU A 13 -8.05 -7.77 -4.67
C LEU A 13 -7.29 -7.67 -5.98
N VAL A 14 -6.11 -8.31 -6.08
CA VAL A 14 -5.28 -8.26 -7.29
C VAL A 14 -6.06 -8.62 -8.54
N HIS A 15 -6.85 -9.71 -8.51
CA HIS A 15 -7.64 -10.12 -9.68
C HIS A 15 -8.68 -9.07 -10.11
N GLN A 16 -9.24 -8.31 -9.17
CA GLN A 16 -10.17 -7.22 -9.46
C GLN A 16 -9.44 -6.01 -10.05
N VAL A 17 -8.25 -5.69 -9.51
CA VAL A 17 -7.41 -4.63 -10.07
C VAL A 17 -7.00 -4.97 -11.50
N VAL A 18 -6.62 -6.23 -11.75
CA VAL A 18 -6.27 -6.71 -13.10
C VAL A 18 -7.45 -6.53 -14.05
N ALA A 19 -8.64 -6.96 -13.66
CA ALA A 19 -9.81 -6.92 -14.55
C ALA A 19 -10.37 -5.51 -14.79
N GLU A 20 -10.18 -4.59 -13.84
CA GLU A 20 -10.88 -3.30 -13.86
C GLU A 20 -9.96 -2.09 -14.12
N GLN A 21 -8.64 -2.21 -13.89
CA GLN A 21 -7.76 -1.05 -13.84
C GLN A 21 -6.55 -1.13 -14.77
N ILE A 22 -6.04 -2.32 -15.10
CA ILE A 22 -4.79 -2.46 -15.87
C ILE A 22 -4.94 -1.89 -17.28
N ASP A 23 -5.96 -2.27 -18.04
CA ASP A 23 -6.16 -1.78 -19.41
C ASP A 23 -6.39 -0.27 -19.43
N ALA A 24 -7.15 0.25 -18.46
CA ALA A 24 -7.37 1.69 -18.33
C ALA A 24 -6.08 2.45 -17.97
N ALA A 25 -5.18 1.85 -17.20
CA ALA A 25 -3.88 2.45 -16.90
C ALA A 25 -2.98 2.45 -18.15
N ILE A 26 -2.91 1.35 -18.87
CA ILE A 26 -2.12 1.22 -20.11
C ILE A 26 -2.58 2.21 -21.17
N ALA A 27 -3.89 2.41 -21.31
CA ALA A 27 -4.45 3.37 -22.27
C ALA A 27 -4.04 4.83 -22.02
N GLN A 28 -3.52 5.14 -20.84
CA GLN A 28 -3.05 6.47 -20.46
C GLN A 28 -1.53 6.66 -20.58
N VAL A 29 -0.80 5.60 -20.94
CA VAL A 29 0.66 5.65 -21.11
C VAL A 29 1.00 6.35 -22.43
N THR A 30 1.81 7.39 -22.33
CA THR A 30 2.28 8.17 -23.49
C THR A 30 3.78 7.96 -23.77
N GLY A 31 4.46 7.18 -22.92
CA GLY A 31 5.88 6.87 -23.04
C GLY A 31 6.56 6.73 -21.68
N PRO A 32 7.90 6.69 -21.65
CA PRO A 32 8.68 6.45 -20.44
C PRO A 32 8.52 7.53 -19.35
N ASP A 33 8.08 8.73 -19.74
CA ASP A 33 7.79 9.83 -18.80
C ASP A 33 6.46 9.62 -18.04
N THR A 34 5.65 8.63 -18.44
CA THR A 34 4.46 8.25 -17.69
C THR A 34 4.85 7.36 -16.53
N LEU A 35 4.69 7.84 -15.29
CA LEU A 35 4.90 7.06 -14.08
C LEU A 35 3.63 6.30 -13.69
N ILE A 36 3.73 4.98 -13.62
CA ILE A 36 2.66 4.10 -13.14
C ILE A 36 3.03 3.61 -11.73
N SER A 37 2.36 4.14 -10.72
CA SER A 37 2.49 3.61 -9.36
C SER A 37 1.51 2.46 -9.14
N PHE A 38 2.01 1.27 -8.79
CA PHE A 38 1.18 0.08 -8.59
C PHE A 38 1.38 -0.51 -7.21
N HIS A 39 0.29 -0.54 -6.42
CA HIS A 39 0.27 -1.09 -5.07
C HIS A 39 -1.00 -1.90 -4.85
N ALA A 40 -0.94 -3.21 -5.02
CA ALA A 40 -2.03 -4.16 -4.82
C ALA A 40 -1.55 -5.39 -4.04
N GLY A 41 -2.45 -6.29 -3.61
CA GLY A 41 -2.11 -7.58 -2.99
C GLY A 41 -2.20 -7.61 -1.46
N ALA A 42 -2.05 -6.49 -0.75
CA ALA A 42 -2.21 -6.46 0.71
C ALA A 42 -3.59 -6.97 1.15
N ASN A 43 -4.64 -6.64 0.40
CA ASN A 43 -5.99 -7.11 0.68
C ASN A 43 -6.16 -8.61 0.47
N ASP A 44 -5.44 -9.20 -0.47
CA ASP A 44 -5.42 -10.65 -0.72
C ASP A 44 -4.82 -11.38 0.47
N ALA A 45 -3.66 -10.94 0.97
CA ALA A 45 -2.97 -11.52 2.11
C ALA A 45 -3.80 -11.48 3.41
N LEU A 46 -4.73 -10.54 3.54
CA LEU A 46 -5.66 -10.43 4.66
C LEU A 46 -6.89 -11.35 4.55
N ARG A 47 -7.05 -12.11 3.46
CA ARG A 47 -8.20 -13.01 3.30
C ARG A 47 -7.96 -14.37 3.97
N PRO A 48 -9.03 -15.01 4.52
CA PRO A 48 -8.92 -16.35 5.12
C PRO A 48 -8.39 -17.40 4.13
N GLY A 49 -8.83 -17.43 2.91
CA GLY A 49 -8.40 -18.37 1.88
C GLY A 49 -7.23 -17.87 1.02
N PHE A 50 -6.29 -17.11 1.59
CA PHE A 50 -5.17 -16.56 0.83
C PHE A 50 -4.31 -17.65 0.21
N ASP A 51 -4.31 -17.72 -1.11
CA ASP A 51 -3.39 -18.51 -1.90
C ASP A 51 -2.21 -17.62 -2.31
N GLN A 52 -1.08 -17.88 -1.67
CA GLN A 52 0.12 -17.08 -1.82
C GLN A 52 0.77 -17.22 -3.20
N ALA A 53 0.78 -18.43 -3.76
CA ALA A 53 1.37 -18.68 -5.06
C ALA A 53 0.55 -17.98 -6.17
N LEU A 54 -0.76 -18.14 -6.11
CA LEU A 54 -1.68 -17.51 -7.06
C LEU A 54 -1.67 -15.98 -6.96
N ALA A 55 -1.61 -15.42 -5.74
CA ALA A 55 -1.54 -13.97 -5.55
C ALA A 55 -0.21 -13.40 -6.09
N LYS A 56 0.90 -14.08 -5.85
CA LYS A 56 2.22 -13.73 -6.40
C LYS A 56 2.19 -13.75 -7.91
N GLU A 57 1.72 -14.84 -8.51
CA GLU A 57 1.64 -15.01 -9.97
C GLU A 57 0.82 -13.88 -10.61
N ARG A 58 -0.39 -13.63 -10.10
CA ARG A 58 -1.26 -12.57 -10.60
C ARG A 58 -0.65 -11.18 -10.49
N TYR A 59 -0.01 -10.90 -9.35
CA TYR A 59 0.68 -9.64 -9.13
C TYR A 59 1.83 -9.44 -10.12
N GLN A 60 2.69 -10.44 -10.24
CA GLN A 60 3.84 -10.38 -11.15
C GLN A 60 3.42 -10.29 -12.61
N SER A 61 2.38 -11.03 -13.02
CA SER A 61 1.80 -10.92 -14.37
C SER A 61 1.28 -9.51 -14.64
N ALA A 62 0.54 -8.91 -13.70
CA ALA A 62 0.06 -7.53 -13.83
C ALA A 62 1.20 -6.53 -13.99
N VAL A 63 2.27 -6.66 -13.21
CA VAL A 63 3.45 -5.78 -13.29
C VAL A 63 4.15 -5.92 -14.65
N ARG A 64 4.32 -7.14 -15.16
CA ARG A 64 4.90 -7.37 -16.51
C ARG A 64 4.04 -6.72 -17.59
N THR A 65 2.73 -6.86 -17.49
CA THR A 65 1.78 -6.24 -18.45
C THR A 65 1.89 -4.71 -18.41
N LEU A 66 1.95 -4.12 -17.22
CA LEU A 66 2.16 -2.67 -17.08
C LEU A 66 3.52 -2.24 -17.63
N ALA A 67 4.60 -2.97 -17.35
CA ALA A 67 5.94 -2.66 -17.85
C ALA A 67 6.03 -2.73 -19.38
N ALA A 68 5.34 -3.67 -20.00
CA ALA A 68 5.28 -3.79 -21.45
C ALA A 68 4.58 -2.60 -22.13
N SER A 69 3.86 -1.76 -21.40
CA SER A 69 3.26 -0.53 -21.95
C SER A 69 4.27 0.57 -22.26
N GLY A 70 5.50 0.46 -21.78
CA GLY A 70 6.57 1.44 -22.02
C GLY A 70 6.60 2.60 -21.01
N GLY A 71 5.71 2.62 -20.01
CA GLY A 71 5.77 3.57 -18.91
C GLY A 71 6.79 3.16 -17.83
N THR A 72 7.23 4.11 -17.02
CA THR A 72 8.08 3.86 -15.85
C THR A 72 7.23 3.27 -14.71
N ILE A 73 7.63 2.12 -14.18
CA ILE A 73 6.89 1.42 -13.13
C ILE A 73 7.47 1.75 -11.77
N MET A 74 6.59 2.07 -10.82
CA MET A 74 6.93 2.21 -9.40
C MET A 74 6.09 1.26 -8.56
N LEU A 75 6.77 0.42 -7.77
CA LEU A 75 6.16 -0.58 -6.91
C LEU A 75 6.39 -0.27 -5.43
N PHE A 76 5.49 -0.78 -4.60
CA PHE A 76 5.53 -0.60 -3.15
C PHE A 76 5.45 -1.95 -2.45
N THR A 77 6.26 -2.14 -1.40
CA THR A 77 6.07 -3.27 -0.49
C THR A 77 5.00 -2.95 0.55
N VAL A 78 4.34 -3.99 1.04
CA VAL A 78 3.46 -3.90 2.20
C VAL A 78 4.32 -3.87 3.47
N LEU A 79 3.97 -3.05 4.45
CA LEU A 79 4.67 -3.02 5.72
C LEU A 79 4.48 -4.34 6.48
N GLU A 80 5.58 -5.06 6.70
CA GLU A 80 5.59 -6.39 7.33
C GLU A 80 5.41 -6.31 8.85
N ASP A 81 6.09 -5.35 9.46
CA ASP A 81 6.03 -5.12 10.91
C ASP A 81 5.37 -3.77 11.21
N THR A 82 4.22 -3.82 11.86
CA THR A 82 3.48 -2.62 12.32
C THR A 82 3.64 -2.38 13.81
N GLY A 83 4.64 -3.01 14.46
CA GLY A 83 4.86 -2.93 15.90
C GLY A 83 3.78 -3.64 16.74
N ASN A 84 2.91 -4.42 16.11
CA ASN A 84 1.90 -5.22 16.81
C ASN A 84 2.48 -6.59 17.19
N SER A 85 2.02 -7.15 18.31
CA SER A 85 2.42 -8.47 18.81
C SER A 85 1.23 -9.43 18.83
N GLY A 86 1.53 -10.75 18.77
CA GLY A 86 0.53 -11.79 18.86
C GLY A 86 0.54 -12.76 17.68
N ARG A 87 -0.22 -13.86 17.79
CA ARG A 87 -0.24 -14.92 16.76
C ARG A 87 -0.75 -14.41 15.40
N GLY A 88 -1.76 -13.57 15.39
CA GLY A 88 -2.31 -12.99 14.16
C GLY A 88 -1.30 -12.06 13.47
N SER A 89 -0.53 -11.29 14.24
CA SER A 89 0.53 -10.42 13.72
C SER A 89 1.63 -11.23 13.03
N LYS A 90 2.08 -12.32 13.65
CA LYS A 90 3.10 -13.22 13.05
C LYS A 90 2.64 -13.81 11.72
N LEU A 91 1.38 -14.28 11.65
CA LEU A 91 0.81 -14.82 10.41
C LEU A 91 0.81 -13.76 9.28
N TRP A 92 0.48 -12.52 9.60
CA TRP A 92 0.47 -11.45 8.61
C TRP A 92 1.87 -11.01 8.21
N GLN A 93 2.82 -10.95 9.13
CA GLN A 93 4.23 -10.73 8.84
C GLN A 93 4.76 -11.78 7.86
N GLU A 94 4.47 -13.06 8.07
CA GLU A 94 4.84 -14.15 7.18
C GLU A 94 4.23 -13.99 5.78
N ARG A 95 2.92 -13.73 5.71
CA ARG A 95 2.21 -13.54 4.44
C ARG A 95 2.71 -12.32 3.67
N PHE A 96 2.89 -11.19 4.36
CA PHE A 96 3.41 -9.98 3.73
C PHE A 96 4.87 -10.13 3.33
N GLY A 97 5.72 -10.74 4.16
CA GLY A 97 7.12 -11.00 3.84
C GLY A 97 7.29 -11.83 2.58
N THR A 98 6.50 -12.91 2.44
CA THR A 98 6.56 -13.74 1.25
C THR A 98 5.95 -13.04 0.03
N PHE A 99 4.87 -12.28 0.18
CA PHE A 99 4.32 -11.47 -0.89
C PHE A 99 5.34 -10.41 -1.36
N ASN A 100 5.95 -9.68 -0.43
CA ASN A 100 6.96 -8.66 -0.72
C ASN A 100 8.20 -9.24 -1.42
N LYS A 101 8.58 -10.47 -1.11
CA LYS A 101 9.62 -11.16 -1.88
C LYS A 101 9.24 -11.23 -3.36
N GLY A 102 8.00 -11.58 -3.67
CA GLY A 102 7.49 -11.58 -5.04
C GLY A 102 7.47 -10.20 -5.69
N VAL A 103 7.17 -9.14 -4.91
CA VAL A 103 7.24 -7.74 -5.38
C VAL A 103 8.68 -7.36 -5.76
N ARG A 104 9.65 -7.67 -4.89
CA ARG A 104 11.09 -7.38 -5.14
C ARG A 104 11.62 -8.15 -6.36
N GLU A 105 11.22 -9.40 -6.51
CA GLU A 105 11.62 -10.24 -7.65
C GLU A 105 11.15 -9.62 -8.98
N VAL A 106 9.89 -9.28 -9.10
CA VAL A 106 9.37 -8.69 -10.34
C VAL A 106 9.87 -7.27 -10.56
N ALA A 107 10.10 -6.49 -9.50
CA ALA A 107 10.72 -5.17 -9.62
C ALA A 107 12.10 -5.26 -10.26
N ALA A 108 12.93 -6.21 -9.81
CA ALA A 108 14.25 -6.43 -10.39
C ALA A 108 14.18 -6.96 -11.83
N GLU A 109 13.19 -7.81 -12.14
CA GLU A 109 12.98 -8.38 -13.48
C GLU A 109 12.64 -7.31 -14.52
N VAL A 110 11.74 -6.39 -14.19
CA VAL A 110 11.24 -5.37 -15.14
C VAL A 110 11.98 -4.02 -15.02
N GLY A 111 12.96 -3.90 -14.12
CA GLY A 111 13.65 -2.63 -13.86
C GLY A 111 12.76 -1.57 -13.18
N ALA A 112 11.77 -1.97 -12.39
CA ALA A 112 10.88 -1.04 -11.72
C ALA A 112 11.56 -0.33 -10.54
N ILE A 113 11.18 0.92 -10.30
CA ILE A 113 11.53 1.65 -9.09
C ILE A 113 10.75 1.01 -7.93
N ILE A 114 11.43 0.70 -6.84
CA ILE A 114 10.78 0.11 -5.67
C ILE A 114 10.88 1.03 -4.44
N MET A 115 9.72 1.35 -3.85
CA MET A 115 9.63 1.92 -2.52
C MET A 115 9.44 0.78 -1.51
N ASP A 116 10.56 0.35 -0.91
CA ASP A 116 10.56 -0.74 0.07
C ASP A 116 10.52 -0.19 1.50
N ALA A 117 9.30 -0.02 2.02
CA ALA A 117 9.07 0.49 3.37
C ALA A 117 9.69 -0.37 4.48
N ASN A 118 10.05 -1.63 4.19
CA ASN A 118 10.63 -2.55 5.16
C ASN A 118 12.16 -2.39 5.32
N GLN A 119 12.81 -1.72 4.40
CA GLN A 119 14.22 -1.33 4.53
C GLN A 119 14.40 -0.15 5.50
N GLU A 120 13.36 0.64 5.68
CA GLU A 120 13.37 1.84 6.51
C GLU A 120 12.62 1.58 7.83
N ARG A 121 13.35 1.21 8.87
CA ARG A 121 12.79 0.79 10.17
C ARG A 121 11.82 1.78 10.82
N PHE A 122 11.92 3.06 10.52
CA PHE A 122 11.03 4.04 11.14
C PHE A 122 9.57 3.88 10.71
N PHE A 123 9.28 3.32 9.53
CA PHE A 123 7.90 3.02 9.12
C PHE A 123 7.21 1.98 10.02
N SER A 124 7.98 1.19 10.77
CA SER A 124 7.45 0.27 11.80
C SER A 124 6.96 0.97 13.06
N ASP A 125 7.20 2.28 13.22
CA ASP A 125 6.67 3.03 14.35
C ASP A 125 5.16 3.23 14.21
N LYS A 126 4.39 2.60 15.12
CA LYS A 126 2.93 2.66 15.13
C LYS A 126 2.34 4.07 15.16
N ARG A 127 3.14 5.08 15.52
CA ARG A 127 2.71 6.49 15.54
C ARG A 127 2.55 7.08 14.14
N PHE A 128 3.04 6.39 13.09
CA PHE A 128 2.78 6.72 11.69
C PHE A 128 1.50 6.09 11.15
N LEU A 129 0.84 5.24 11.95
CA LEU A 129 -0.40 4.60 11.54
C LEU A 129 -1.62 5.40 11.99
N ALA A 130 -2.67 5.35 11.18
CA ALA A 130 -3.98 5.84 11.52
C ALA A 130 -4.61 4.99 12.65
N PHE A 131 -5.77 5.41 13.15
CA PHE A 131 -6.48 4.70 14.21
C PHE A 131 -6.81 3.24 13.85
N ASP A 132 -6.97 2.93 12.57
CA ASP A 132 -7.23 1.58 12.08
C ASP A 132 -6.02 0.63 12.19
N ARG A 133 -4.83 1.15 12.50
CA ARG A 133 -3.57 0.41 12.67
C ARG A 133 -3.08 -0.32 11.42
N LEU A 134 -3.58 0.07 10.26
CA LEU A 134 -3.24 -0.52 8.96
C LEU A 134 -2.74 0.51 7.95
N HIS A 135 -3.37 1.68 7.90
CA HIS A 135 -3.01 2.72 6.95
C HIS A 135 -2.12 3.76 7.62
N LEU A 136 -1.30 4.43 6.82
CA LEU A 136 -0.52 5.57 7.29
C LEU A 136 -1.45 6.71 7.69
N ASN A 137 -1.07 7.47 8.73
CA ASN A 137 -1.68 8.74 9.05
C ASN A 137 -1.06 9.86 8.20
N GLU A 138 -1.43 11.10 8.44
CA GLU A 138 -0.95 12.26 7.70
C GLU A 138 0.58 12.36 7.67
N GLU A 139 1.23 12.25 8.82
CA GLU A 139 2.69 12.29 8.93
C GLU A 139 3.36 11.10 8.24
N GLY A 140 2.78 9.91 8.36
CA GLY A 140 3.25 8.72 7.63
C GLY A 140 3.13 8.89 6.12
N HIS A 141 2.04 9.48 5.64
CA HIS A 141 1.86 9.78 4.21
C HIS A 141 2.83 10.85 3.71
N ARG A 142 3.06 11.92 4.48
CA ARG A 142 4.04 12.97 4.14
C ARG A 142 5.42 12.36 3.95
N ARG A 143 5.89 11.58 4.91
CA ARG A 143 7.20 10.92 4.83
C ARG A 143 7.29 9.90 3.70
N CYS A 144 6.21 9.18 3.43
CA CYS A 144 6.16 8.29 2.26
C CYS A 144 6.28 9.07 0.95
N ALA A 145 5.67 10.25 0.85
CA ALA A 145 5.80 11.11 -0.32
C ALA A 145 7.25 11.60 -0.50
N ASP A 146 7.91 12.07 0.57
CA ASP A 146 9.31 12.49 0.52
C ASP A 146 10.24 11.31 0.12
N ALA A 147 9.97 10.11 0.63
CA ALA A 147 10.71 8.92 0.24
C ALA A 147 10.52 8.55 -1.25
N VAL A 148 9.32 8.77 -1.80
CA VAL A 148 9.03 8.59 -3.21
C VAL A 148 9.75 9.65 -4.05
N LEU A 149 9.70 10.92 -3.65
CA LEU A 149 10.41 12.01 -4.34
C LEU A 149 11.91 11.74 -4.41
N GLU A 150 12.52 11.29 -3.31
CA GLU A 150 13.92 10.89 -3.31
C GLU A 150 14.22 9.77 -4.29
N LYS A 151 13.38 8.72 -4.34
CA LYS A 151 13.54 7.61 -5.29
C LYS A 151 13.40 8.03 -6.75
N LEU A 152 12.62 9.07 -7.00
CA LEU A 152 12.42 9.66 -8.33
C LEU A 152 13.46 10.73 -8.67
N GLY A 153 14.35 11.09 -7.73
CA GLY A 153 15.39 12.11 -7.95
C GLY A 153 14.89 13.56 -7.92
N TYR A 154 13.72 13.80 -7.31
CA TYR A 154 13.18 15.14 -7.11
C TYR A 154 13.62 15.72 -5.75
N GLU A 155 13.37 17.02 -5.58
CA GLU A 155 13.58 17.69 -4.28
C GLU A 155 12.65 17.09 -3.21
N PHE A 156 13.19 16.80 -2.05
CA PHE A 156 12.47 16.17 -0.93
C PHE A 156 12.99 16.68 0.43
N ASP A 157 12.21 16.51 1.50
CA ASP A 157 12.65 16.78 2.87
C ASP A 157 13.49 15.60 3.40
N PRO A 158 14.83 15.74 3.59
CA PRO A 158 15.66 14.65 4.10
C PRO A 158 15.30 14.23 5.52
N GLY A 159 14.55 15.05 6.25
CA GLY A 159 14.03 14.75 7.59
C GLY A 159 13.03 13.59 7.62
N TRP A 160 12.57 13.09 6.46
CA TRP A 160 11.64 11.99 6.42
C TRP A 160 12.15 10.69 7.08
N ARG A 161 13.47 10.48 7.12
CA ARG A 161 14.13 9.35 7.80
C ARG A 161 14.33 9.56 9.31
N THR A 162 14.11 10.77 9.82
CA THR A 162 14.38 11.08 11.23
C THR A 162 13.35 10.38 12.12
N PRO A 163 13.76 9.50 13.06
CA PRO A 163 12.85 8.90 14.00
C PRO A 163 12.05 9.93 14.79
N LEU A 164 10.81 9.61 15.11
CA LEU A 164 10.04 10.48 16.02
C LEU A 164 10.69 10.53 17.41
N PRO A 165 10.64 11.67 18.10
CA PRO A 165 11.14 11.78 19.47
C PRO A 165 10.53 10.72 20.38
N PRO A 166 11.24 10.26 21.40
CA PRO A 166 10.70 9.34 22.39
C PRO A 166 9.38 9.88 22.96
N SER A 167 8.35 9.02 23.00
CA SER A 167 7.06 9.39 23.62
C SER A 167 6.97 8.86 25.03
N LYS A 168 6.23 9.56 25.88
CA LYS A 168 5.92 9.04 27.23
C LYS A 168 5.13 7.75 27.10
N PRO A 169 5.42 6.73 27.91
CA PRO A 169 4.64 5.50 27.94
C PRO A 169 3.16 5.80 28.18
N THR A 170 2.30 5.23 27.38
CA THR A 170 0.85 5.32 27.63
C THR A 170 0.49 4.43 28.81
N PRO A 171 -0.26 4.92 29.82
CA PRO A 171 -0.72 4.07 30.91
C PRO A 171 -1.48 2.84 30.38
N TRP A 172 -1.22 1.67 30.96
CA TRP A 172 -1.77 0.40 30.48
C TRP A 172 -3.31 0.38 30.40
N ILE A 173 -4.00 1.05 31.35
CA ILE A 173 -5.47 1.19 31.34
C ILE A 173 -5.94 1.92 30.10
N LYS A 174 -5.24 3.02 29.73
CA LYS A 174 -5.55 3.79 28.52
C LYS A 174 -5.29 2.96 27.24
N GLU A 175 -4.20 2.21 27.20
CA GLU A 175 -3.91 1.30 26.06
C GLU A 175 -5.02 0.23 25.90
N ARG A 176 -5.47 -0.36 27.01
CA ARG A 176 -6.58 -1.34 26.94
C ARG A 176 -7.89 -0.70 26.50
N ALA A 177 -8.23 0.49 26.99
CA ALA A 177 -9.41 1.23 26.58
C ALA A 177 -9.38 1.56 25.09
N ILE A 178 -8.23 2.05 24.57
CA ILE A 178 -8.04 2.30 23.14
C ILE A 178 -8.13 1.00 22.33
N GLY A 179 -7.56 -0.09 22.82
CA GLY A 179 -7.65 -1.41 22.19
C GLY A 179 -9.09 -1.93 22.11
N PHE A 180 -9.87 -1.76 23.16
CA PHE A 180 -11.28 -2.13 23.21
C PHE A 180 -12.09 -1.27 22.22
N LEU A 181 -11.91 0.05 22.26
CA LEU A 181 -12.55 0.95 21.32
C LEU A 181 -12.23 0.58 19.88
N TRP A 182 -10.96 0.38 19.56
CA TRP A 182 -10.50 -0.07 18.23
C TRP A 182 -11.17 -1.37 17.79
N PHE A 183 -11.27 -2.34 18.69
CA PHE A 183 -11.88 -3.64 18.38
C PHE A 183 -13.35 -3.47 17.94
N PHE A 184 -14.15 -2.74 18.73
CA PHE A 184 -15.57 -2.60 18.45
C PHE A 184 -15.87 -1.63 17.30
N THR A 185 -15.09 -0.58 17.13
CA THR A 185 -15.35 0.44 16.10
C THR A 185 -14.72 0.08 14.75
N PHE A 186 -13.66 -0.73 14.74
CA PHE A 186 -12.92 -1.03 13.53
C PHE A 186 -12.81 -2.54 13.23
N ALA A 187 -12.20 -3.34 14.12
CA ALA A 187 -11.90 -4.74 13.84
C ALA A 187 -13.17 -5.58 13.67
N LEU A 188 -14.12 -5.47 14.57
CA LEU A 188 -15.36 -6.24 14.52
C LEU A 188 -16.21 -5.92 13.28
N PRO A 189 -16.49 -4.66 12.91
CA PRO A 189 -17.15 -4.31 11.65
C PRO A 189 -16.38 -4.79 10.42
N TRP A 190 -15.05 -4.75 10.45
CA TRP A 190 -14.21 -5.26 9.38
C TRP A 190 -14.38 -6.77 9.20
N ILE A 191 -14.34 -7.55 10.32
CA ILE A 191 -14.57 -9.01 10.31
C ILE A 191 -15.95 -9.33 9.73
N PHE A 192 -17.01 -8.65 10.19
CA PHE A 192 -18.36 -8.88 9.68
C PHE A 192 -18.50 -8.61 8.18
N ARG A 193 -17.87 -7.54 7.68
CA ARG A 193 -17.85 -7.29 6.22
C ARG A 193 -17.15 -8.42 5.48
N ARG A 194 -16.02 -8.92 6.00
CA ARG A 194 -15.27 -10.03 5.37
C ARG A 194 -16.07 -11.33 5.34
N LEU A 195 -16.75 -11.67 6.43
CA LEU A 195 -17.63 -12.86 6.48
C LEU A 195 -18.79 -12.78 5.50
N ARG A 196 -19.24 -11.56 5.16
CA ARG A 196 -20.29 -11.33 4.14
C ARG A 196 -19.76 -11.14 2.73
N GLY A 197 -18.48 -11.39 2.47
CA GLY A 197 -17.86 -11.19 1.17
C GLY A 197 -17.74 -9.73 0.71
N ARG A 198 -18.03 -8.77 1.60
CA ARG A 198 -18.03 -7.33 1.28
C ARG A 198 -16.67 -6.68 1.51
N SER A 199 -16.40 -5.67 0.71
CA SER A 199 -15.24 -4.78 0.81
C SER A 199 -15.66 -3.35 1.19
N SER A 200 -14.74 -2.59 1.76
CA SER A 200 -14.94 -1.15 2.00
C SER A 200 -14.92 -0.31 0.71
N GLY A 201 -14.56 -0.94 -0.42
CA GLY A 201 -14.55 -0.33 -1.75
C GLY A 201 -15.79 -0.64 -2.59
N ASP A 202 -16.70 -1.48 -2.09
CA ASP A 202 -17.89 -1.84 -2.84
C ASP A 202 -18.76 -0.61 -3.10
N GLY A 203 -19.18 -0.44 -4.36
CA GLY A 203 -19.97 0.72 -4.81
C GLY A 203 -19.17 2.02 -4.93
N ARG A 204 -17.84 2.01 -4.80
CA ARG A 204 -16.99 3.18 -5.02
C ARG A 204 -16.40 3.19 -6.41
N ALA A 205 -16.35 4.39 -7.01
CA ALA A 205 -15.61 4.66 -8.23
C ALA A 205 -14.18 5.16 -7.89
N CYS A 206 -13.30 5.08 -8.86
CA CYS A 206 -11.98 5.74 -8.78
C CYS A 206 -12.13 7.26 -8.81
N LYS A 207 -11.13 7.99 -8.30
CA LYS A 207 -11.24 9.44 -8.14
C LYS A 207 -11.07 10.19 -9.47
N TYR A 208 -10.09 9.78 -10.26
CA TYR A 208 -9.72 10.46 -11.51
C TYR A 208 -9.50 9.40 -12.59
N PRO A 209 -10.57 8.95 -13.26
CA PRO A 209 -10.49 7.88 -14.28
C PRO A 209 -9.71 8.30 -15.52
N THR A 210 -9.63 9.59 -15.78
CA THR A 210 -8.87 10.20 -16.88
C THR A 210 -7.85 11.19 -16.34
N PRO A 211 -6.73 11.42 -17.04
CA PRO A 211 -5.74 12.40 -16.63
C PRO A 211 -6.32 13.81 -16.51
N ILE A 212 -6.04 14.45 -15.41
CA ILE A 212 -6.35 15.86 -15.17
C ILE A 212 -5.04 16.63 -15.01
N SER A 213 -5.00 17.89 -15.44
CA SER A 213 -3.88 18.75 -15.09
C SER A 213 -3.84 18.97 -13.59
N TRP A 214 -2.70 18.69 -12.96
CA TRP A 214 -2.55 18.90 -11.53
C TRP A 214 -2.19 20.37 -11.30
N PRO A 215 -2.96 21.09 -10.49
CA PRO A 215 -2.71 22.51 -10.25
C PRO A 215 -1.36 22.68 -9.56
N GLU A 216 -0.57 23.63 -10.04
CA GLU A 216 0.55 24.17 -9.30
C GLU A 216 0.04 24.69 -7.94
N ARG A 217 0.74 24.34 -6.86
CA ARG A 217 0.45 24.88 -5.52
C ARG A 217 1.24 26.15 -5.28
#